data_f3e0cdc344da3769c539325918610352
#
_entry.id   f3e0cdc344da3769c539325918610352
#
_cell.length_a   1.000
_cell.length_b   1.000
_cell.length_c   1.000
_cell.angle_alpha   90.00
_cell.angle_beta   90.00
_cell.angle_gamma   90.00
#
_symmetry.space_group_name_H-M   'P 1'
#
loop_
_entity.id
_entity.type
_entity.pdbx_description
1 polymer ?
#
loop_
_entity_poly.entity_id
_entity_poly.type
_entity_poly.pdbx_seq_one_letter_code
_entity_poly.pdbx_strand_id
1 'polypeptide(L)'
;KETEDIKMEKKDIDWSNLSFGYQETDYSYVSNYKDGKWDDGQLTKDHTVTLNECAGVFQYAQTCFEGLKAYTTEDGRIVCFRPDLNAQRLKDSCERLEMPVFPEDRFVKAVEEVVKANAAWVPPYGSGATLYIRPYIMGTNAVIGVKPADEYQFRILVTPVGPYFKGGAKPITIRVSDFDRAAPHGTGHIKAGLNYAMSLHAIVDAHAQGFAENMYLDPATRTKVEETGGANFIFV
;
A
#
# COMPACT_ATOMS: atom_id res chain seq x y z
N LYS A 1 14.14 33.49 20.17
CA LYS A 1 12.92 32.75 20.59
C LYS A 1 13.22 31.29 20.37
N GLU A 2 13.53 30.59 21.43
CA GLU A 2 13.65 29.14 21.47
C GLU A 2 12.28 28.57 21.15
N THR A 3 12.16 27.87 20.05
CA THR A 3 11.04 26.96 19.78
C THR A 3 11.24 25.77 20.73
N GLU A 4 10.42 25.66 21.76
CA GLU A 4 10.31 24.45 22.56
C GLU A 4 10.03 23.30 21.59
N ASP A 5 10.99 22.37 21.48
CA ASP A 5 10.77 21.07 20.86
C ASP A 5 9.75 20.34 21.72
N ILE A 6 8.48 20.44 21.35
CA ILE A 6 7.40 19.62 21.95
C ILE A 6 7.74 18.19 21.55
N LYS A 7 8.41 17.49 22.44
CA LYS A 7 8.68 16.05 22.29
C LYS A 7 7.32 15.34 22.25
N MET A 8 6.84 15.03 21.06
CA MET A 8 5.53 14.40 20.87
C MET A 8 5.55 13.04 21.55
N GLU A 9 4.65 12.87 22.53
CA GLU A 9 4.51 11.62 23.27
C GLU A 9 4.04 10.51 22.31
N LYS A 10 4.75 9.40 22.28
CA LYS A 10 4.38 8.23 21.47
C LYS A 10 3.22 7.49 22.12
N LYS A 11 2.44 6.77 21.29
CA LYS A 11 1.37 5.89 21.79
C LYS A 11 1.95 4.81 22.71
N ASP A 12 1.23 4.49 23.76
CA ASP A 12 1.60 3.40 24.70
C ASP A 12 1.17 2.06 24.12
N ILE A 13 2.04 1.50 23.27
CA ILE A 13 1.85 0.17 22.67
C ILE A 13 3.18 -0.61 22.66
N ASP A 14 3.10 -1.93 22.63
CA ASP A 14 4.28 -2.79 22.53
C ASP A 14 4.83 -2.79 21.09
N TRP A 15 5.72 -1.83 20.78
CA TRP A 15 6.36 -1.66 19.49
C TRP A 15 7.19 -2.87 19.05
N SER A 16 7.68 -3.68 19.99
CA SER A 16 8.55 -4.82 19.71
C SER A 16 7.77 -6.06 19.24
N ASN A 17 6.46 -6.09 19.52
CA ASN A 17 5.59 -7.23 19.23
C ASN A 17 4.55 -6.96 18.14
N LEU A 18 4.77 -5.96 17.31
CA LEU A 18 3.89 -5.67 16.19
C LEU A 18 4.04 -6.74 15.09
N SER A 19 2.92 -7.14 14.51
CA SER A 19 2.85 -7.92 13.27
C SER A 19 2.63 -6.99 12.07
N PHE A 20 2.57 -7.55 10.85
CA PHE A 20 2.12 -6.82 9.67
C PHE A 20 0.59 -6.86 9.57
N GLY A 21 -0.09 -6.43 10.64
CA GLY A 21 -1.55 -6.39 10.77
C GLY A 21 -2.07 -4.96 10.89
N TYR A 22 -3.35 -4.77 10.54
CA TYR A 22 -3.99 -3.47 10.66
C TYR A 22 -4.22 -3.11 12.12
N GLN A 23 -3.79 -1.91 12.50
CA GLN A 23 -4.14 -1.24 13.74
C GLN A 23 -4.66 0.15 13.38
N GLU A 24 -5.85 0.49 13.87
CA GLU A 24 -6.46 1.78 13.63
C GLU A 24 -5.63 2.90 14.27
N THR A 25 -5.42 3.98 13.53
CA THR A 25 -4.70 5.18 13.96
C THR A 25 -5.66 6.37 14.05
N ASP A 26 -5.16 7.55 14.45
CA ASP A 26 -6.03 8.70 14.72
C ASP A 26 -6.64 9.32 13.45
N TYR A 27 -5.91 9.30 12.32
CA TYR A 27 -6.32 9.99 11.09
C TYR A 27 -6.00 9.18 9.82
N SER A 28 -6.89 9.29 8.85
CA SER A 28 -6.66 8.99 7.43
C SER A 28 -6.72 10.28 6.61
N TYR A 29 -6.30 10.22 5.34
CA TYR A 29 -6.51 11.29 4.37
C TYR A 29 -7.55 10.86 3.34
N VAL A 30 -8.38 11.80 2.85
CA VAL A 30 -9.38 11.54 1.83
C VAL A 30 -9.47 12.72 0.85
N SER A 31 -9.56 12.42 -0.44
CA SER A 31 -9.89 13.36 -1.52
C SER A 31 -10.83 12.67 -2.51
N ASN A 32 -11.81 13.38 -3.01
CA ASN A 32 -12.82 12.87 -3.93
C ASN A 32 -12.63 13.44 -5.33
N TYR A 33 -12.82 12.60 -6.34
CA TYR A 33 -12.85 12.98 -7.74
C TYR A 33 -14.27 12.95 -8.24
N LYS A 34 -14.73 14.09 -8.73
CA LYS A 34 -16.06 14.27 -9.30
C LYS A 34 -16.04 15.39 -10.32
N ASP A 35 -16.88 15.29 -11.35
CA ASP A 35 -17.00 16.31 -12.41
C ASP A 35 -15.64 16.70 -13.03
N GLY A 36 -14.77 15.70 -13.23
CA GLY A 36 -13.48 15.86 -13.89
C GLY A 36 -12.35 16.42 -13.02
N LYS A 37 -12.54 16.57 -11.71
CA LYS A 37 -11.53 17.16 -10.82
C LYS A 37 -11.49 16.53 -9.44
N TRP A 38 -10.32 16.57 -8.82
CA TRP A 38 -10.12 16.27 -7.41
C TRP A 38 -10.48 17.47 -6.54
N ASP A 39 -11.18 17.25 -5.41
CA ASP A 39 -11.33 18.26 -4.35
C ASP A 39 -9.99 18.54 -3.65
N ASP A 40 -9.96 19.48 -2.70
CA ASP A 40 -8.73 19.85 -2.00
C ASP A 40 -8.19 18.71 -1.09
N GLY A 41 -9.05 17.77 -0.71
CA GLY A 41 -8.74 16.72 0.23
C GLY A 41 -8.65 17.19 1.68
N GLN A 42 -8.70 16.25 2.61
CA GLN A 42 -8.64 16.54 4.04
C GLN A 42 -8.25 15.33 4.89
N LEU A 43 -7.80 15.59 6.09
CA LEU A 43 -7.70 14.57 7.13
C LEU A 43 -9.09 14.21 7.65
N THR A 44 -9.27 12.92 8.01
CA THR A 44 -10.50 12.40 8.59
C THR A 44 -10.21 11.42 9.71
N LYS A 45 -11.09 11.38 10.72
CA LYS A 45 -11.11 10.34 11.76
C LYS A 45 -12.07 9.18 11.40
N ASP A 46 -12.81 9.32 10.30
CA ASP A 46 -13.69 8.27 9.83
C ASP A 46 -12.90 7.31 8.91
N HIS A 47 -12.66 6.12 9.42
CA HIS A 47 -11.96 5.03 8.72
C HIS A 47 -12.93 4.13 7.93
N THR A 48 -14.22 4.44 7.95
CA THR A 48 -15.25 3.70 7.23
C THR A 48 -15.42 4.26 5.81
N VAL A 49 -15.66 3.37 4.86
CA VAL A 49 -16.02 3.72 3.49
C VAL A 49 -17.39 3.10 3.19
N THR A 50 -18.38 3.94 2.92
CA THR A 50 -19.73 3.49 2.53
C THR A 50 -19.92 3.70 1.05
N LEU A 51 -20.21 2.64 0.31
CA LEU A 51 -20.36 2.64 -1.13
C LEU A 51 -21.66 1.93 -1.54
N ASN A 52 -22.15 2.25 -2.74
CA ASN A 52 -23.20 1.47 -3.37
C ASN A 52 -22.65 0.06 -3.74
N GLU A 53 -23.49 -0.98 -3.64
CA GLU A 53 -23.11 -2.36 -3.99
C GLU A 53 -22.61 -2.51 -5.43
N CYS A 54 -23.01 -1.63 -6.34
CA CYS A 54 -22.58 -1.58 -7.73
C CYS A 54 -21.33 -0.71 -7.95
N ALA A 55 -20.63 -0.25 -6.90
CA ALA A 55 -19.42 0.55 -7.08
C ALA A 55 -18.37 -0.19 -7.93
N GLY A 56 -17.68 0.55 -8.81
CA GLY A 56 -16.70 -0.02 -9.74
C GLY A 56 -15.58 -0.79 -9.05
N VAL A 57 -15.22 -0.40 -7.83
CA VAL A 57 -14.24 -1.14 -7.01
C VAL A 57 -14.71 -2.56 -6.66
N PHE A 58 -16.01 -2.77 -6.40
CA PHE A 58 -16.54 -4.09 -6.06
C PHE A 58 -16.77 -4.96 -7.29
N GLN A 59 -17.31 -4.41 -8.36
CA GLN A 59 -17.70 -5.20 -9.52
C GLN A 59 -16.54 -5.50 -10.47
N TYR A 60 -15.60 -4.57 -10.63
CA TYR A 60 -14.54 -4.68 -11.64
C TYR A 60 -13.14 -4.44 -11.07
N ALA A 61 -12.95 -4.54 -9.75
CA ALA A 61 -11.68 -4.31 -9.08
C ALA A 61 -10.98 -3.00 -9.51
N GLN A 62 -11.79 -1.94 -9.74
CA GLN A 62 -11.30 -0.65 -10.19
C GLN A 62 -10.63 0.10 -9.06
N THR A 63 -9.41 -0.34 -8.72
CA THR A 63 -8.59 0.16 -7.63
C THR A 63 -7.12 -0.13 -7.86
N CYS A 64 -6.26 0.78 -7.45
CA CYS A 64 -4.82 0.58 -7.34
C CYS A 64 -4.31 1.20 -6.04
N PHE A 65 -3.12 0.80 -5.61
CA PHE A 65 -2.61 1.23 -4.32
C PHE A 65 -1.09 1.36 -4.30
N GLU A 66 -0.58 2.00 -3.26
CA GLU A 66 0.82 2.11 -2.97
C GLU A 66 1.16 1.61 -1.56
N GLY A 67 2.44 1.41 -1.31
CA GLY A 67 2.95 1.04 -0.01
C GLY A 67 4.32 1.69 0.20
N LEU A 68 4.41 2.52 1.23
CA LEU A 68 5.65 3.13 1.69
C LEU A 68 5.67 3.19 3.21
N LYS A 69 6.74 3.67 3.80
CA LYS A 69 6.92 3.67 5.24
C LYS A 69 7.46 5.00 5.73
N ALA A 70 7.05 5.38 6.93
CA ALA A 70 7.71 6.43 7.71
C ALA A 70 8.54 5.81 8.83
N TYR A 71 9.70 6.41 9.08
CA TYR A 71 10.70 5.94 10.05
C TYR A 71 11.07 7.06 11.00
N THR A 72 11.33 6.72 12.25
CA THR A 72 12.02 7.63 13.18
C THR A 72 13.52 7.41 13.04
N THR A 73 14.28 8.47 12.78
CA THR A 73 15.75 8.46 12.73
C THR A 73 16.34 8.53 14.13
N GLU A 74 17.64 8.28 14.25
CA GLU A 74 18.37 8.35 15.52
C GLU A 74 18.27 9.74 16.19
N ASP A 75 18.29 10.80 15.39
CA ASP A 75 18.13 12.19 15.84
C ASP A 75 16.64 12.60 16.05
N GLY A 76 15.71 11.64 15.98
CA GLY A 76 14.29 11.84 16.30
C GLY A 76 13.43 12.42 15.17
N ARG A 77 13.99 12.68 13.98
CA ARG A 77 13.18 13.11 12.81
C ARG A 77 12.32 11.96 12.29
N ILE A 78 11.18 12.31 11.71
CA ILE A 78 10.34 11.37 10.96
C ILE A 78 10.60 11.58 9.46
N VAL A 79 10.97 10.51 8.77
CA VAL A 79 11.34 10.54 7.35
C VAL A 79 10.61 9.47 6.54
N CYS A 80 10.32 9.78 5.26
CA CYS A 80 9.87 8.83 4.26
C CYS A 80 10.94 8.74 3.15
N PHE A 81 11.11 7.53 2.59
CA PHE A 81 12.05 7.34 1.50
C PHE A 81 11.36 7.42 0.15
N ARG A 82 11.71 8.41 -0.68
CA ARG A 82 11.27 8.60 -2.06
C ARG A 82 9.75 8.45 -2.29
N PRO A 83 8.90 9.20 -1.56
CA PRO A 83 7.46 9.18 -1.80
C PRO A 83 7.08 9.67 -3.21
N ASP A 84 7.91 10.45 -3.87
CA ASP A 84 7.80 10.88 -5.26
C ASP A 84 7.74 9.70 -6.23
N LEU A 85 8.56 8.66 -6.05
CA LEU A 85 8.54 7.46 -6.89
C LEU A 85 7.27 6.61 -6.66
N ASN A 86 6.74 6.62 -5.43
CA ASN A 86 5.45 5.99 -5.17
C ASN A 86 4.30 6.75 -5.87
N ALA A 87 4.35 8.09 -5.86
CA ALA A 87 3.40 8.91 -6.59
C ALA A 87 3.42 8.62 -8.09
N GLN A 88 4.60 8.54 -8.68
CA GLN A 88 4.79 8.20 -10.10
C GLN A 88 4.22 6.81 -10.41
N ARG A 89 4.52 5.77 -9.62
CA ARG A 89 3.99 4.43 -9.85
C ARG A 89 2.48 4.36 -9.66
N LEU A 90 1.90 5.12 -8.73
CA LEU A 90 0.44 5.23 -8.60
C LEU A 90 -0.17 5.83 -9.87
N LYS A 91 0.46 6.85 -10.45
CA LYS A 91 0.06 7.44 -11.73
C LYS A 91 0.06 6.38 -12.85
N ASP A 92 1.17 5.66 -13.03
CA ASP A 92 1.29 4.61 -14.04
C ASP A 92 0.19 3.54 -13.89
N SER A 93 -0.12 3.18 -12.62
CA SER A 93 -1.19 2.24 -12.31
C SER A 93 -2.58 2.79 -12.65
N CYS A 94 -2.84 4.07 -12.35
CA CYS A 94 -4.09 4.74 -12.70
C CYS A 94 -4.28 4.81 -14.23
N GLU A 95 -3.26 5.24 -14.95
CA GLU A 95 -3.30 5.35 -16.42
C GLU A 95 -3.60 3.99 -17.06
N ARG A 96 -2.97 2.91 -16.58
CA ARG A 96 -3.21 1.55 -17.10
C ARG A 96 -4.64 1.06 -16.85
N LEU A 97 -5.28 1.50 -15.76
CA LEU A 97 -6.64 1.10 -15.36
C LEU A 97 -7.72 2.12 -15.77
N GLU A 98 -7.39 3.11 -16.62
CA GLU A 98 -8.31 4.17 -17.05
C GLU A 98 -8.93 4.93 -15.86
N MET A 99 -8.13 5.17 -14.83
CA MET A 99 -8.52 5.90 -13.62
C MET A 99 -7.91 7.30 -13.62
N PRO A 100 -8.56 8.32 -13.00
CA PRO A 100 -7.99 9.66 -12.92
C PRO A 100 -6.72 9.65 -12.08
N VAL A 101 -5.68 10.30 -12.61
CA VAL A 101 -4.41 10.47 -11.89
C VAL A 101 -4.58 11.44 -10.72
N PHE A 102 -4.14 11.05 -9.53
CA PHE A 102 -3.98 11.98 -8.42
C PHE A 102 -2.64 12.73 -8.58
N PRO A 103 -2.60 14.08 -8.51
CA PRO A 103 -1.39 14.85 -8.77
C PRO A 103 -0.22 14.46 -7.86
N GLU A 104 0.96 14.24 -8.44
CA GLU A 104 2.14 13.71 -7.72
C GLU A 104 2.59 14.62 -6.57
N ASP A 105 2.57 15.94 -6.75
CA ASP A 105 2.90 16.91 -5.71
C ASP A 105 1.89 16.89 -4.56
N ARG A 106 0.60 16.70 -4.87
CA ARG A 106 -0.45 16.55 -3.87
C ARG A 106 -0.35 15.21 -3.13
N PHE A 107 0.05 14.15 -3.81
CA PHE A 107 0.32 12.86 -3.18
C PHE A 107 1.39 12.99 -2.08
N VAL A 108 2.52 13.62 -2.40
CA VAL A 108 3.61 13.82 -1.43
C VAL A 108 3.13 14.65 -0.24
N LYS A 109 2.42 15.75 -0.48
CA LYS A 109 1.84 16.59 0.58
C LYS A 109 0.84 15.81 1.45
N ALA A 110 -0.05 15.02 0.85
CA ALA A 110 -1.02 14.20 1.58
C ALA A 110 -0.33 13.15 2.47
N VAL A 111 0.76 12.53 1.98
CA VAL A 111 1.60 11.63 2.79
C VAL A 111 2.21 12.37 3.97
N GLU A 112 2.77 13.57 3.76
CA GLU A 112 3.31 14.39 4.85
C GLU A 112 2.25 14.76 5.89
N GLU A 113 1.07 15.20 5.45
CA GLU A 113 -0.03 15.59 6.33
C GLU A 113 -0.51 14.44 7.20
N VAL A 114 -0.77 13.26 6.60
CA VAL A 114 -1.27 12.10 7.36
C VAL A 114 -0.21 11.56 8.32
N VAL A 115 1.08 11.59 7.95
CA VAL A 115 2.17 11.18 8.84
C VAL A 115 2.33 12.17 9.99
N LYS A 116 2.28 13.47 9.74
CA LYS A 116 2.34 14.50 10.79
C LYS A 116 1.17 14.36 11.77
N ALA A 117 -0.05 14.16 11.26
CA ALA A 117 -1.25 13.97 12.09
C ALA A 117 -1.19 12.71 12.96
N ASN A 118 -0.46 11.69 12.52
CA ASN A 118 -0.25 10.43 13.23
C ASN A 118 1.18 10.27 13.80
N ALA A 119 1.90 11.35 14.05
CA ALA A 119 3.30 11.26 14.47
C ALA A 119 3.50 10.49 15.80
N ALA A 120 2.49 10.47 16.68
CA ALA A 120 2.48 9.64 17.88
C ALA A 120 2.49 8.13 17.56
N TRP A 121 2.00 7.73 16.39
CA TRP A 121 1.95 6.35 15.90
C TRP A 121 3.19 5.90 15.12
N VAL A 122 4.12 6.80 14.82
CA VAL A 122 5.39 6.43 14.19
C VAL A 122 6.26 5.74 15.23
N PRO A 123 6.66 4.47 15.04
CA PRO A 123 7.45 3.73 16.01
C PRO A 123 8.77 4.44 16.38
N PRO A 124 9.25 4.31 17.62
CA PRO A 124 10.53 4.87 18.04
C PRO A 124 11.70 4.27 17.26
N TYR A 125 12.80 5.04 17.13
CA TYR A 125 14.04 4.53 16.60
C TYR A 125 14.53 3.30 17.40
N GLY A 126 15.06 2.31 16.71
CA GLY A 126 15.56 1.07 17.33
C GLY A 126 14.49 0.03 17.71
N SER A 127 13.19 0.33 17.58
CA SER A 127 12.12 -0.64 17.87
C SER A 127 12.00 -1.77 16.83
N GLY A 128 12.60 -1.63 15.64
CA GLY A 128 12.43 -2.56 14.52
C GLY A 128 11.07 -2.42 13.79
N ALA A 129 10.17 -1.61 14.31
CA ALA A 129 8.87 -1.33 13.72
C ALA A 129 8.89 -0.04 12.88
N THR A 130 7.90 0.13 12.02
CA THR A 130 7.74 1.29 11.13
C THR A 130 6.28 1.68 11.00
N LEU A 131 5.98 2.93 10.62
CA LEU A 131 4.63 3.29 10.21
C LEU A 131 4.44 2.95 8.73
N TYR A 132 3.59 1.97 8.44
CA TYR A 132 3.21 1.64 7.07
C TYR A 132 2.17 2.63 6.57
N ILE A 133 2.33 3.08 5.34
CA ILE A 133 1.47 4.07 4.68
C ILE A 133 0.87 3.40 3.44
N ARG A 134 -0.47 3.39 3.33
CA ARG A 134 -1.22 2.79 2.23
C ARG A 134 -2.06 3.83 1.50
N PRO A 135 -1.51 4.53 0.50
CA PRO A 135 -2.30 5.30 -0.46
C PRO A 135 -3.06 4.35 -1.40
N TYR A 136 -4.30 4.69 -1.75
CA TYR A 136 -5.07 3.94 -2.74
C TYR A 136 -6.13 4.80 -3.39
N ILE A 137 -6.53 4.43 -4.61
CA ILE A 137 -7.64 5.04 -5.36
C ILE A 137 -8.64 3.95 -5.69
N MET A 138 -9.92 4.28 -5.63
CA MET A 138 -11.01 3.35 -5.96
C MET A 138 -12.15 4.06 -6.68
N GLY A 139 -12.80 3.37 -7.64
CA GLY A 139 -14.03 3.80 -8.27
C GLY A 139 -15.23 3.66 -7.34
N THR A 140 -15.95 4.74 -7.10
CA THR A 140 -16.96 4.84 -6.03
C THR A 140 -18.41 4.89 -6.49
N ASN A 141 -18.68 5.36 -7.70
CA ASN A 141 -20.07 5.41 -8.20
C ASN A 141 -20.57 4.05 -8.70
N ALA A 142 -21.86 3.90 -8.75
CA ALA A 142 -22.52 2.69 -9.23
C ALA A 142 -22.31 2.51 -10.74
N VAL A 143 -21.79 1.32 -11.14
CA VAL A 143 -21.50 0.95 -12.53
C VAL A 143 -21.87 -0.52 -12.76
N ILE A 144 -22.75 -0.79 -13.72
CA ILE A 144 -23.08 -2.17 -14.12
C ILE A 144 -22.35 -2.57 -15.41
N GLY A 145 -22.27 -1.66 -16.39
CA GLY A 145 -21.50 -1.91 -17.61
C GLY A 145 -19.99 -1.90 -17.35
N VAL A 146 -19.23 -2.68 -18.11
CA VAL A 146 -17.75 -2.67 -18.04
C VAL A 146 -17.23 -1.37 -18.65
N LYS A 147 -17.03 -0.40 -17.82
CA LYS A 147 -16.46 0.93 -18.16
C LYS A 147 -15.75 1.52 -16.95
N PRO A 148 -14.87 2.52 -17.15
CA PRO A 148 -14.35 3.31 -16.04
C PRO A 148 -15.47 3.93 -15.21
N ALA A 149 -15.27 4.05 -13.91
CA ALA A 149 -16.15 4.83 -13.04
C ALA A 149 -16.09 6.32 -13.41
N ASP A 150 -17.09 7.08 -13.01
CA ASP A 150 -17.13 8.53 -13.21
C ASP A 150 -16.69 9.31 -11.95
N GLU A 151 -16.77 8.65 -10.78
CA GLU A 151 -16.35 9.19 -9.50
C GLU A 151 -15.35 8.25 -8.82
N TYR A 152 -14.35 8.85 -8.13
CA TYR A 152 -13.30 8.12 -7.44
C TYR A 152 -12.99 8.74 -6.08
N GLN A 153 -12.38 7.95 -5.22
CA GLN A 153 -11.85 8.45 -3.96
C GLN A 153 -10.38 8.03 -3.82
N PHE A 154 -9.52 9.00 -3.52
CA PHE A 154 -8.14 8.78 -3.06
C PHE A 154 -8.13 8.80 -1.54
N ARG A 155 -7.51 7.80 -0.93
CA ARG A 155 -7.35 7.72 0.52
C ARG A 155 -5.92 7.33 0.89
N ILE A 156 -5.50 7.73 2.07
CA ILE A 156 -4.28 7.22 2.70
C ILE A 156 -4.65 6.76 4.10
N LEU A 157 -4.48 5.48 4.39
CA LEU A 157 -4.45 4.96 5.74
C LEU A 157 -3.01 4.72 6.19
N VAL A 158 -2.78 4.80 7.50
CA VAL A 158 -1.49 4.46 8.10
C VAL A 158 -1.69 3.47 9.24
N THR A 159 -0.69 2.62 9.48
CA THR A 159 -0.73 1.65 10.58
C THR A 159 0.69 1.29 11.02
N PRO A 160 0.99 1.23 12.32
CA PRO A 160 2.29 0.76 12.78
C PRO A 160 2.42 -0.75 12.53
N VAL A 161 3.56 -1.17 11.98
CA VAL A 161 3.82 -2.56 11.63
C VAL A 161 5.19 -3.01 12.11
N GLY A 162 5.29 -4.28 12.47
CA GLY A 162 6.55 -4.97 12.70
C GLY A 162 7.19 -5.48 11.40
N PRO A 163 8.24 -6.29 11.50
CA PRO A 163 8.87 -6.93 10.35
C PRO A 163 7.88 -7.80 9.57
N TYR A 164 7.94 -7.75 8.24
CA TYR A 164 7.08 -8.57 7.38
C TYR A 164 7.29 -10.08 7.62
N PHE A 165 8.54 -10.53 7.73
CA PHE A 165 8.87 -11.89 8.13
C PHE A 165 9.15 -11.94 9.64
N LYS A 166 8.37 -12.73 10.37
CA LYS A 166 8.59 -12.96 11.81
C LYS A 166 9.94 -13.68 12.03
N GLY A 167 10.75 -13.15 12.92
CA GLY A 167 12.04 -13.74 13.27
C GLY A 167 13.27 -13.10 12.62
N GLY A 168 13.12 -11.95 11.95
CA GLY A 168 14.22 -11.16 11.40
C GLY A 168 14.85 -11.76 10.14
N ALA A 169 16.11 -11.44 9.88
CA ALA A 169 16.87 -11.89 8.71
C ALA A 169 17.30 -13.37 8.84
N LYS A 170 16.37 -14.28 8.66
CA LYS A 170 16.64 -15.74 8.63
C LYS A 170 16.36 -16.28 7.23
N PRO A 171 17.07 -17.34 6.80
CA PRO A 171 16.74 -18.06 5.58
C PRO A 171 15.28 -18.54 5.59
N ILE A 172 14.59 -18.38 4.47
CA ILE A 172 13.24 -18.90 4.27
C ILE A 172 13.23 -19.87 3.09
N THR A 173 12.28 -20.79 3.08
CA THR A 173 12.08 -21.70 1.97
C THR A 173 11.01 -21.12 1.04
N ILE A 174 11.35 -20.99 -0.24
CA ILE A 174 10.50 -20.44 -1.28
C ILE A 174 10.14 -21.55 -2.25
N ARG A 175 8.86 -21.64 -2.63
CA ARG A 175 8.38 -22.55 -3.67
C ARG A 175 8.43 -21.88 -5.03
N VAL A 176 8.91 -22.58 -6.05
CA VAL A 176 8.67 -22.17 -7.43
C VAL A 176 7.23 -22.55 -7.79
N SER A 177 6.41 -21.54 -8.09
CA SER A 177 4.98 -21.72 -8.35
C SER A 177 4.71 -22.33 -9.73
N ASP A 178 3.71 -23.22 -9.81
CA ASP A 178 3.16 -23.69 -11.08
C ASP A 178 2.16 -22.69 -11.71
N PHE A 179 1.72 -21.70 -10.93
CA PHE A 179 0.85 -20.63 -11.39
C PHE A 179 1.65 -19.44 -11.91
N ASP A 180 1.06 -18.69 -12.84
CA ASP A 180 1.62 -17.43 -13.32
C ASP A 180 1.27 -16.29 -12.34
N ARG A 181 2.17 -15.30 -12.24
CA ARG A 181 1.93 -14.09 -11.47
C ARG A 181 1.06 -13.09 -12.25
N ALA A 182 1.34 -12.96 -13.54
CA ALA A 182 0.62 -12.09 -14.46
C ALA A 182 0.76 -12.57 -15.90
N ALA A 183 -0.21 -12.23 -16.75
CA ALA A 183 -0.10 -12.47 -18.20
C ALA A 183 1.01 -11.57 -18.80
N PRO A 184 1.70 -12.01 -19.90
CA PRO A 184 2.81 -11.26 -20.51
C PRO A 184 2.49 -9.81 -20.91
N HIS A 185 1.25 -9.54 -21.32
CA HIS A 185 0.74 -8.21 -21.68
C HIS A 185 -0.40 -7.77 -20.75
N GLY A 186 -0.45 -8.32 -19.56
CA GLY A 186 -1.48 -8.03 -18.54
C GLY A 186 -1.15 -6.82 -17.67
N THR A 187 -1.43 -6.95 -16.39
CA THR A 187 -1.36 -5.89 -15.39
C THR A 187 -0.24 -6.08 -14.36
N GLY A 188 0.67 -7.04 -14.56
CA GLY A 188 1.75 -7.35 -13.61
C GLY A 188 2.69 -6.20 -13.30
N HIS A 189 2.85 -5.26 -14.25
CA HIS A 189 3.72 -4.09 -14.13
C HIS A 189 3.11 -2.94 -13.30
N ILE A 190 1.85 -3.04 -12.89
CA ILE A 190 1.17 -2.05 -12.06
C ILE A 190 0.85 -2.59 -10.68
N LYS A 191 0.65 -1.69 -9.70
CA LYS A 191 0.32 -2.08 -8.33
C LYS A 191 -1.19 -2.02 -8.09
N ALA A 192 -1.89 -3.08 -8.51
CA ALA A 192 -3.34 -3.19 -8.46
C ALA A 192 -3.80 -4.43 -7.68
N GLY A 193 -4.89 -4.28 -6.92
CA GLY A 193 -5.43 -5.36 -6.06
C GLY A 193 -5.74 -6.64 -6.80
N LEU A 194 -6.16 -6.54 -8.07
CA LEU A 194 -6.44 -7.71 -8.92
C LEU A 194 -5.24 -8.66 -9.10
N ASN A 195 -4.00 -8.14 -9.15
CA ASN A 195 -2.79 -8.95 -9.24
C ASN A 195 -2.58 -9.78 -7.95
N TYR A 196 -2.93 -9.21 -6.81
CA TYR A 196 -2.80 -9.87 -5.50
C TYR A 196 -3.91 -10.89 -5.27
N ALA A 197 -5.15 -10.57 -5.64
CA ALA A 197 -6.26 -11.52 -5.59
C ALA A 197 -5.97 -12.77 -6.41
N MET A 198 -5.41 -12.62 -7.62
CA MET A 198 -5.05 -13.73 -8.48
C MET A 198 -3.97 -14.65 -7.86
N SER A 199 -3.08 -14.12 -7.04
CA SER A 199 -2.00 -14.89 -6.40
C SER A 199 -2.36 -15.52 -5.06
N LEU A 200 -3.57 -15.28 -4.51
CA LEU A 200 -3.96 -15.80 -3.20
C LEU A 200 -3.95 -17.33 -3.14
N HIS A 201 -4.45 -18.01 -4.18
CA HIS A 201 -4.44 -19.48 -4.19
C HIS A 201 -3.02 -20.05 -4.12
N ALA A 202 -2.10 -19.50 -4.90
CA ALA A 202 -0.73 -19.96 -4.93
C ALA A 202 -0.01 -19.80 -3.58
N ILE A 203 -0.20 -18.67 -2.88
CA ILE A 203 0.45 -18.45 -1.58
C ILE A 203 -0.18 -19.29 -0.47
N VAL A 204 -1.49 -19.48 -0.47
CA VAL A 204 -2.17 -20.35 0.50
C VAL A 204 -1.70 -21.79 0.34
N ASP A 205 -1.60 -22.28 -0.90
CA ASP A 205 -1.08 -23.64 -1.19
C ASP A 205 0.39 -23.80 -0.78
N ALA A 206 1.23 -22.80 -1.05
CA ALA A 206 2.63 -22.81 -0.61
C ALA A 206 2.76 -22.86 0.92
N HIS A 207 1.99 -22.05 1.65
CA HIS A 207 1.97 -22.05 3.10
C HIS A 207 1.50 -23.41 3.67
N ALA A 208 0.47 -24.02 3.07
CA ALA A 208 0.00 -25.35 3.47
C ALA A 208 1.07 -26.44 3.33
N GLN A 209 2.03 -26.25 2.42
CA GLN A 209 3.16 -27.13 2.20
C GLN A 209 4.42 -26.74 2.99
N GLY A 210 4.34 -25.73 3.87
CA GLY A 210 5.44 -25.30 4.74
C GLY A 210 6.43 -24.32 4.11
N PHE A 211 6.14 -23.77 2.91
CA PHE A 211 6.93 -22.72 2.29
C PHE A 211 6.52 -21.34 2.83
N ALA A 212 7.46 -20.41 2.92
CA ALA A 212 7.19 -19.05 3.40
C ALA A 212 6.70 -18.10 2.31
N GLU A 213 7.04 -18.37 1.03
CA GLU A 213 6.73 -17.51 -0.10
C GLU A 213 6.74 -18.31 -1.42
N ASN A 214 6.17 -17.74 -2.47
CA ASN A 214 6.28 -18.23 -3.85
C ASN A 214 7.25 -17.38 -4.66
N MET A 215 7.97 -18.05 -5.56
CA MET A 215 8.70 -17.48 -6.67
C MET A 215 7.94 -17.79 -7.97
N TYR A 216 7.69 -16.81 -8.79
CA TYR A 216 7.01 -16.96 -10.07
C TYR A 216 8.01 -16.93 -11.22
N LEU A 217 7.74 -17.75 -12.22
CA LEU A 217 8.50 -17.77 -13.48
C LEU A 217 7.75 -16.96 -14.55
N ASP A 218 8.49 -16.50 -15.53
CA ASP A 218 7.92 -15.80 -16.69
C ASP A 218 6.85 -16.67 -17.38
N PRO A 219 5.65 -16.15 -17.64
CA PRO A 219 4.54 -16.96 -18.14
C PRO A 219 4.73 -17.40 -19.61
N ALA A 220 5.63 -16.74 -20.36
CA ALA A 220 5.86 -17.09 -21.75
C ALA A 220 6.73 -18.34 -21.94
N THR A 221 7.79 -18.50 -21.16
CA THR A 221 8.74 -19.60 -21.31
C THR A 221 8.92 -20.47 -20.08
N ARG A 222 8.57 -19.96 -18.90
CA ARG A 222 8.75 -20.57 -17.56
C ARG A 222 10.21 -20.93 -17.26
N THR A 223 11.14 -20.16 -17.81
CA THR A 223 12.58 -20.39 -17.66
C THR A 223 13.31 -19.28 -16.92
N LYS A 224 12.67 -18.15 -16.71
CA LYS A 224 13.23 -16.98 -16.06
C LYS A 224 12.47 -16.68 -14.78
N VAL A 225 13.20 -16.26 -13.73
CA VAL A 225 12.56 -15.74 -12.53
C VAL A 225 11.94 -14.38 -12.83
N GLU A 226 10.67 -14.19 -12.48
CA GLU A 226 9.94 -12.94 -12.68
C GLU A 226 9.89 -12.14 -11.38
N GLU A 227 9.22 -12.66 -10.36
CA GLU A 227 9.11 -12.02 -9.06
C GLU A 227 8.70 -13.02 -7.96
N THR A 228 8.72 -12.58 -6.70
CA THR A 228 8.05 -13.26 -5.59
C THR A 228 6.67 -12.63 -5.33
N GLY A 229 5.83 -13.26 -4.51
CA GLY A 229 4.45 -12.81 -4.30
C GLY A 229 4.32 -11.45 -3.63
N GLY A 230 5.06 -11.19 -2.56
CA GLY A 230 4.86 -10.00 -1.72
C GLY A 230 6.11 -9.18 -1.41
N ALA A 231 7.31 -9.67 -1.71
CA ALA A 231 8.57 -9.02 -1.39
C ALA A 231 9.41 -8.76 -2.64
N ASN A 232 10.37 -7.82 -2.54
CA ASN A 232 11.39 -7.67 -3.56
C ASN A 232 12.33 -8.87 -3.55
N PHE A 233 12.87 -9.18 -4.71
CA PHE A 233 13.82 -10.27 -4.91
C PHE A 233 15.09 -9.75 -5.60
N ILE A 234 16.24 -10.12 -5.05
CA ILE A 234 17.55 -9.69 -5.54
C ILE A 234 18.49 -10.90 -5.54
N PHE A 235 19.16 -11.15 -6.68
CA PHE A 235 20.28 -12.06 -6.76
C PHE A 235 21.56 -11.37 -6.29
N VAL A 236 22.39 -12.06 -5.55
CA VAL A 236 23.72 -11.60 -5.11
C VAL A 236 24.79 -12.46 -5.73
#